data_67a77190e969cadab2b2745fcb78b50d
#
_entry.id   67a77190e969cadab2b2745fcb78b50d
#
_cell.length_a   1.000
_cell.length_b   1.000
_cell.length_c   1.000
_cell.angle_alpha   90.00
_cell.angle_beta   90.00
_cell.angle_gamma   90.00
#
_symmetry.space_group_name_H-M   'P 1'
#
loop_
_entity.id
_entity.type
_entity.pdbx_description
1 polymer ?
#
loop_
_entity_poly.entity_id
_entity_poly.type
_entity_poly.pdbx_seq_one_letter_code
_entity_poly.pdbx_strand_id
1 'polypeptide(L)'
;MGRQWPLPQGSFSISSRFEGRVNPVTGAVEHHSGTDFAADDGTPFFACAGGTIKYLGPASGYGRWVVIDHPDSEGGGCSEYGHMWSDLPGLSVGDWVDAGQLIGHVGANGQATGPHLHLTVWERAYGGQRIDPETWLSGAPYPPSGGGQAPASTPTTGGSMTIFGIDVSEHQDGMSLVQAKREGMSFAFIRTTDGTYLDRCYRSHLDDAEGAGMVTAAYHFCRRPDEGTSVAQQVEASLAVMGDARRPVWLDVETPGGFSGDLVAQFKAEFERRGVHVAGVYSYVPYWEGQMGLEPDSHPFGPFWVAGYPTTQGGAPASIYTAVGGDGAGQWAHPLGNQAPSIWQFTDRATVASHQVDANAFRGSEDALRTLINGGEAANSEEEITVAEADRIIKHIED
;
A
#
# COMPACT_ATOMS: atom_id res chain seq x y z
N MET A 1 11.71 2.31 13.93
CA MET A 1 12.26 1.15 14.68
C MET A 1 13.66 0.83 14.16
N GLY A 2 14.46 0.05 14.86
CA GLY A 2 15.87 -0.12 14.51
C GLY A 2 16.11 -1.28 13.57
N ARG A 3 17.28 -1.26 12.91
CA ARG A 3 17.80 -2.37 12.10
C ARG A 3 18.12 -3.58 12.99
N GLN A 4 18.15 -4.77 12.40
CA GLN A 4 18.47 -6.04 13.03
C GLN A 4 19.36 -6.88 12.10
N TRP A 5 20.26 -7.71 12.65
CA TRP A 5 20.97 -8.71 11.87
C TRP A 5 20.00 -9.74 11.29
N PRO A 6 20.24 -10.26 10.08
CA PRO A 6 19.31 -11.21 9.47
C PRO A 6 19.34 -12.61 10.08
N LEU A 7 20.42 -12.95 10.79
CA LEU A 7 20.66 -14.29 11.36
C LEU A 7 21.00 -14.19 12.85
N PRO A 8 20.64 -15.20 13.67
CA PRO A 8 20.98 -15.23 15.09
C PRO A 8 22.49 -15.20 15.33
N GLN A 9 22.92 -14.55 16.40
CA GLN A 9 24.33 -14.49 16.77
C GLN A 9 24.88 -15.91 17.00
N GLY A 10 25.98 -16.24 16.34
CA GLY A 10 26.64 -17.55 16.44
C GLY A 10 26.04 -18.64 15.55
N SER A 11 24.98 -18.37 14.77
CA SER A 11 24.43 -19.32 13.79
C SER A 11 25.08 -19.21 12.41
N PHE A 12 25.98 -18.25 12.20
CA PHE A 12 26.64 -18.01 10.92
C PHE A 12 28.09 -17.59 11.09
N SER A 13 28.84 -17.64 10.00
CA SER A 13 30.14 -16.96 9.82
C SER A 13 30.12 -16.15 8.53
N ILE A 14 30.89 -15.05 8.47
CA ILE A 14 31.04 -14.28 7.24
C ILE A 14 32.03 -15.03 6.34
N SER A 15 31.53 -15.52 5.20
CA SER A 15 32.33 -16.25 4.21
C SER A 15 32.86 -15.37 3.10
N SER A 16 32.19 -14.24 2.79
CA SER A 16 32.66 -13.26 1.84
C SER A 16 32.08 -11.87 2.14
N ARG A 17 32.94 -10.85 2.13
CA ARG A 17 32.56 -9.48 2.46
C ARG A 17 32.24 -8.65 1.23
N PHE A 18 31.64 -7.48 1.45
CA PHE A 18 31.44 -6.43 0.45
C PHE A 18 32.78 -5.81 0.08
N GLU A 19 33.55 -6.47 -0.77
CA GLU A 19 34.90 -6.06 -1.19
C GLU A 19 35.27 -6.62 -2.56
N GLY A 20 36.42 -6.20 -3.10
CA GLY A 20 37.00 -6.81 -4.29
C GLY A 20 37.42 -8.26 -4.03
N ARG A 21 36.95 -9.19 -4.87
CA ARG A 21 37.26 -10.61 -4.75
C ARG A 21 37.46 -11.30 -6.10
N VAL A 22 37.97 -12.54 -6.07
CA VAL A 22 37.80 -13.48 -7.19
C VAL A 22 36.51 -14.27 -6.95
N ASN A 23 35.57 -14.18 -7.88
CA ASN A 23 34.30 -14.92 -7.78
C ASN A 23 34.56 -16.42 -7.73
N PRO A 24 34.13 -17.14 -6.68
CA PRO A 24 34.43 -18.55 -6.49
C PRO A 24 33.72 -19.48 -7.48
N VAL A 25 32.70 -18.99 -8.18
CA VAL A 25 31.93 -19.77 -9.18
C VAL A 25 32.48 -19.51 -10.58
N THR A 26 32.75 -18.26 -10.95
CA THR A 26 33.14 -17.86 -12.31
C THR A 26 34.63 -17.67 -12.51
N GLY A 27 35.39 -17.48 -11.44
CA GLY A 27 36.83 -17.15 -11.46
C GLY A 27 37.13 -15.69 -11.90
N ALA A 28 36.10 -14.86 -12.14
CA ALA A 28 36.28 -13.48 -12.52
C ALA A 28 36.65 -12.59 -11.32
N VAL A 29 37.49 -11.57 -11.57
CA VAL A 29 37.73 -10.51 -10.57
C VAL A 29 36.52 -9.58 -10.58
N GLU A 30 35.91 -9.41 -9.43
CA GLU A 30 34.72 -8.58 -9.25
C GLU A 30 34.71 -7.85 -7.91
N HIS A 31 33.86 -6.87 -7.76
CA HIS A 31 33.47 -6.33 -6.45
C HIS A 31 32.23 -7.08 -5.98
N HIS A 32 32.28 -7.73 -4.84
CA HIS A 32 31.16 -8.45 -4.26
C HIS A 32 30.01 -7.49 -3.95
N SER A 33 28.83 -7.80 -4.43
CA SER A 33 27.67 -6.90 -4.35
C SER A 33 27.03 -6.79 -2.97
N GLY A 34 27.41 -7.71 -2.04
CA GLY A 34 26.86 -7.79 -0.70
C GLY A 34 27.81 -8.50 0.26
N THR A 35 27.28 -9.03 1.36
CA THR A 35 27.99 -9.88 2.31
C THR A 35 27.35 -11.26 2.33
N ASP A 36 28.18 -12.31 2.28
CA ASP A 36 27.75 -13.69 2.38
C ASP A 36 27.89 -14.22 3.82
N PHE A 37 26.79 -14.62 4.39
CA PHE A 37 26.68 -15.23 5.73
C PHE A 37 26.52 -16.76 5.58
N ALA A 38 27.61 -17.50 5.70
CA ALA A 38 27.57 -18.96 5.68
C ALA A 38 26.85 -19.49 6.92
N ALA A 39 25.80 -20.25 6.70
CA ALA A 39 24.99 -20.87 7.74
C ALA A 39 24.44 -22.21 7.23
N ASP A 40 23.94 -23.05 8.11
CA ASP A 40 23.37 -24.33 7.74
C ASP A 40 22.16 -24.16 6.82
N ASP A 41 22.03 -25.08 5.86
CA ASP A 41 20.87 -25.12 4.95
C ASP A 41 19.55 -25.20 5.73
N GLY A 42 18.57 -24.37 5.32
CA GLY A 42 17.29 -24.26 6.02
C GLY A 42 17.31 -23.37 7.27
N THR A 43 18.44 -22.76 7.65
CA THR A 43 18.47 -21.78 8.74
C THR A 43 17.51 -20.63 8.45
N PRO A 44 16.59 -20.30 9.39
CA PRO A 44 15.68 -19.15 9.20
C PRO A 44 16.44 -17.85 9.21
N PHE A 45 16.08 -16.92 8.29
CA PHE A 45 16.59 -15.56 8.30
C PHE A 45 15.45 -14.53 8.30
N PHE A 46 15.78 -13.34 8.78
CA PHE A 46 14.80 -12.33 9.15
C PHE A 46 15.07 -11.00 8.45
N ALA A 47 14.01 -10.21 8.26
CA ALA A 47 14.11 -8.88 7.68
C ALA A 47 15.00 -7.96 8.53
N CYS A 48 15.98 -7.30 7.91
CA CYS A 48 16.92 -6.42 8.60
C CYS A 48 16.29 -5.11 9.09
N ALA A 49 15.22 -4.66 8.45
CA ALA A 49 14.44 -3.47 8.81
C ALA A 49 13.00 -3.66 8.33
N GLY A 50 12.07 -2.86 8.88
CA GLY A 50 10.69 -2.83 8.41
C GLY A 50 10.60 -2.27 6.98
N GLY A 51 9.70 -2.82 6.16
CA GLY A 51 9.55 -2.35 4.79
C GLY A 51 8.58 -3.19 3.97
N THR A 52 8.42 -2.80 2.71
CA THR A 52 7.53 -3.47 1.77
C THR A 52 8.33 -4.43 0.88
N ILE A 53 7.85 -5.65 0.69
CA ILE A 53 8.45 -6.60 -0.26
C ILE A 53 8.32 -6.04 -1.67
N LYS A 54 9.44 -5.67 -2.27
CA LYS A 54 9.53 -5.10 -3.61
C LYS A 54 9.63 -6.18 -4.69
N TYR A 55 10.42 -7.24 -4.42
CA TYR A 55 10.58 -8.39 -5.30
C TYR A 55 10.59 -9.67 -4.47
N LEU A 56 10.01 -10.72 -5.04
CA LEU A 56 10.00 -12.07 -4.46
C LEU A 56 9.93 -13.08 -5.61
N GLY A 57 10.72 -14.14 -5.56
CA GLY A 57 10.67 -15.19 -6.55
C GLY A 57 12.01 -15.53 -7.20
N PRO A 58 12.03 -16.06 -8.43
CA PRO A 58 13.27 -16.44 -9.12
C PRO A 58 14.06 -15.21 -9.58
N ALA A 59 15.39 -15.26 -9.40
CA ALA A 59 16.30 -14.20 -9.84
C ALA A 59 17.59 -14.77 -10.41
N SER A 60 18.10 -14.15 -11.49
CA SER A 60 19.34 -14.58 -12.13
C SER A 60 20.53 -14.42 -11.17
N GLY A 61 21.35 -15.46 -11.05
CA GLY A 61 22.47 -15.51 -10.10
C GLY A 61 22.08 -15.91 -8.68
N TYR A 62 20.95 -15.42 -8.16
CA TYR A 62 20.48 -15.69 -6.79
C TYR A 62 19.64 -16.97 -6.66
N GLY A 63 19.19 -17.55 -7.78
CA GLY A 63 18.20 -18.62 -7.77
C GLY A 63 16.83 -18.12 -7.36
N ARG A 64 16.61 -17.91 -6.07
CA ARG A 64 15.43 -17.17 -5.54
C ARG A 64 15.87 -16.16 -4.49
N TRP A 65 15.10 -15.07 -4.42
CA TRP A 65 15.42 -13.93 -3.60
C TRP A 65 14.18 -13.26 -3.03
N VAL A 66 14.38 -12.41 -2.04
CA VAL A 66 13.43 -11.39 -1.59
C VAL A 66 14.14 -10.05 -1.50
N VAL A 67 13.48 -8.98 -1.94
CA VAL A 67 13.95 -7.59 -1.83
C VAL A 67 12.92 -6.79 -1.05
N ILE A 68 13.38 -6.07 -0.03
CA ILE A 68 12.54 -5.24 0.82
C ILE A 68 12.93 -3.78 0.60
N ASP A 69 11.95 -2.93 0.36
CA ASP A 69 12.06 -1.48 0.25
C ASP A 69 11.70 -0.84 1.58
N HIS A 70 12.65 -0.14 2.19
CA HIS A 70 12.53 0.46 3.51
C HIS A 70 12.18 1.93 3.40
N PRO A 71 11.07 2.41 3.98
CA PRO A 71 10.77 3.84 4.05
C PRO A 71 11.78 4.57 4.94
N ASP A 72 11.89 5.90 4.79
CA ASP A 72 12.82 6.73 5.57
C ASP A 72 12.63 6.55 7.09
N SER A 73 11.40 6.30 7.55
CA SER A 73 11.08 5.99 8.95
C SER A 73 11.74 4.70 9.47
N GLU A 74 12.10 3.78 8.60
CA GLU A 74 12.81 2.52 8.91
C GLU A 74 14.29 2.57 8.48
N GLY A 75 14.77 3.74 8.08
CA GLY A 75 16.18 4.00 7.74
C GLY A 75 16.47 4.08 6.25
N GLY A 76 15.45 4.00 5.40
CA GLY A 76 15.54 4.15 3.95
C GLY A 76 16.31 3.04 3.23
N GLY A 77 16.27 3.04 1.91
CA GLY A 77 16.99 2.11 1.06
C GLY A 77 16.30 0.77 0.86
N CYS A 78 17.05 -0.21 0.36
CA CYS A 78 16.54 -1.57 0.17
C CYS A 78 17.52 -2.60 0.71
N SER A 79 17.00 -3.75 1.19
CA SER A 79 17.77 -4.94 1.49
C SER A 79 17.34 -6.11 0.58
N GLU A 80 18.31 -6.88 0.12
CA GLU A 80 18.14 -7.95 -0.86
C GLU A 80 18.76 -9.24 -0.30
N TYR A 81 18.00 -10.31 -0.28
CA TYR A 81 18.33 -11.58 0.36
C TYR A 81 18.27 -12.68 -0.69
N GLY A 82 19.40 -13.33 -0.95
CA GLY A 82 19.55 -14.29 -2.03
C GLY A 82 19.78 -15.73 -1.59
N HIS A 83 19.76 -16.61 -2.58
CA HIS A 83 20.08 -18.06 -2.55
C HIS A 83 19.06 -18.96 -1.84
N MET A 84 17.83 -18.49 -1.61
CA MET A 84 16.73 -19.32 -1.08
C MET A 84 16.39 -20.47 -2.04
N TRP A 85 15.94 -21.60 -1.51
CA TRP A 85 15.36 -22.69 -2.31
C TRP A 85 13.92 -22.38 -2.75
N SER A 86 13.14 -21.79 -1.88
CA SER A 86 11.74 -21.46 -2.10
C SER A 86 11.36 -20.14 -1.42
N ASP A 87 10.31 -19.51 -1.89
CA ASP A 87 9.71 -18.38 -1.20
C ASP A 87 9.05 -18.87 0.10
N LEU A 88 9.02 -18.03 1.13
CA LEU A 88 8.31 -18.33 2.35
C LEU A 88 6.79 -18.29 2.08
N PRO A 89 6.03 -19.36 2.38
CA PRO A 89 4.59 -19.33 2.20
C PRO A 89 3.94 -18.20 2.99
N GLY A 90 3.03 -17.48 2.32
CA GLY A 90 2.30 -16.36 2.91
C GLY A 90 2.98 -15.00 2.77
N LEU A 91 4.14 -14.92 2.11
CA LEU A 91 4.73 -13.65 1.68
C LEU A 91 4.46 -13.40 0.20
N SER A 92 4.15 -12.16 -0.12
CA SER A 92 3.90 -11.68 -1.48
C SER A 92 4.55 -10.32 -1.73
N VAL A 93 4.81 -10.00 -2.99
CA VAL A 93 5.23 -8.65 -3.38
C VAL A 93 4.14 -7.66 -2.95
N GLY A 94 4.54 -6.57 -2.32
CA GLY A 94 3.66 -5.56 -1.75
C GLY A 94 3.33 -5.78 -0.26
N ASP A 95 3.64 -6.93 0.33
CA ASP A 95 3.43 -7.15 1.75
C ASP A 95 4.43 -6.32 2.58
N TRP A 96 3.94 -5.77 3.70
CA TRP A 96 4.80 -5.20 4.73
C TRP A 96 5.41 -6.31 5.59
N VAL A 97 6.68 -6.17 5.92
CA VAL A 97 7.39 -7.01 6.90
C VAL A 97 8.02 -6.12 7.96
N ASP A 98 7.93 -6.55 9.20
CA ASP A 98 8.58 -5.86 10.32
C ASP A 98 10.07 -6.26 10.43
N ALA A 99 10.90 -5.39 11.00
CA ALA A 99 12.27 -5.76 11.38
C ALA A 99 12.23 -6.99 12.30
N GLY A 100 12.98 -8.02 11.95
CA GLY A 100 12.96 -9.29 12.66
C GLY A 100 11.85 -10.26 12.29
N GLN A 101 11.00 -9.93 11.32
CA GLN A 101 10.06 -10.91 10.78
C GLN A 101 10.80 -11.97 9.95
N LEU A 102 10.40 -13.23 10.10
CA LEU A 102 10.90 -14.34 9.26
C LEU A 102 10.48 -14.08 7.81
N ILE A 103 11.46 -14.08 6.88
CA ILE A 103 11.22 -13.82 5.45
C ILE A 103 11.78 -14.91 4.53
N GLY A 104 12.53 -15.88 5.06
CA GLY A 104 13.06 -16.97 4.26
C GLY A 104 13.95 -17.91 5.04
N HIS A 105 14.53 -18.86 4.31
CA HIS A 105 15.48 -19.83 4.84
C HIS A 105 16.73 -19.87 3.96
N VAL A 106 17.89 -19.99 4.61
CA VAL A 106 19.19 -20.14 3.95
C VAL A 106 19.16 -21.33 2.99
N GLY A 107 19.71 -21.14 1.82
CA GLY A 107 19.85 -22.16 0.79
C GLY A 107 21.17 -22.03 0.05
N ALA A 108 21.28 -22.75 -1.07
CA ALA A 108 22.41 -22.69 -2.00
C ALA A 108 21.93 -22.65 -3.46
N ASN A 109 20.81 -21.96 -3.70
CA ASN A 109 20.21 -21.88 -5.03
C ASN A 109 20.95 -20.85 -5.91
N GLY A 110 21.00 -21.09 -7.24
CA GLY A 110 21.66 -20.20 -8.18
C GLY A 110 23.20 -20.32 -8.16
N GLN A 111 23.92 -19.19 -8.22
CA GLN A 111 25.39 -19.16 -8.24
C GLN A 111 25.97 -19.19 -6.82
N ALA A 112 25.87 -20.30 -6.15
CA ALA A 112 26.35 -20.52 -4.80
C ALA A 112 27.28 -21.74 -4.73
N THR A 113 28.32 -21.68 -3.90
CA THR A 113 29.26 -22.81 -3.67
C THR A 113 28.90 -23.66 -2.44
N GLY A 114 27.94 -23.19 -1.66
CA GLY A 114 27.42 -23.87 -0.47
C GLY A 114 26.35 -23.02 0.21
N PRO A 115 25.68 -23.57 1.25
CA PRO A 115 24.59 -22.81 1.91
C PRO A 115 25.08 -21.53 2.55
N HIS A 116 24.44 -20.43 2.18
CA HIS A 116 24.68 -19.10 2.76
C HIS A 116 23.51 -18.15 2.45
N LEU A 117 23.38 -17.13 3.25
CA LEU A 117 22.55 -15.97 2.95
C LEU A 117 23.43 -14.90 2.30
N HIS A 118 23.13 -14.50 1.08
CA HIS A 118 23.70 -13.32 0.47
C HIS A 118 22.82 -12.10 0.80
N LEU A 119 23.40 -11.07 1.42
CA LEU A 119 22.72 -9.82 1.73
C LEU A 119 23.36 -8.68 0.95
N THR A 120 22.57 -8.02 0.11
CA THR A 120 22.92 -6.73 -0.52
C THR A 120 22.11 -5.61 0.12
N VAL A 121 22.72 -4.45 0.34
CA VAL A 121 22.05 -3.25 0.82
C VAL A 121 22.21 -2.12 -0.19
N TRP A 122 21.11 -1.45 -0.52
CA TRP A 122 21.05 -0.29 -1.38
C TRP A 122 20.79 0.95 -0.54
N GLU A 123 21.60 2.00 -0.71
CA GLU A 123 21.60 3.18 0.15
C GLU A 123 20.25 3.92 0.16
N ARG A 124 19.60 4.05 -0.99
CA ARG A 124 18.34 4.82 -1.14
C ARG A 124 17.26 4.03 -1.85
N ALA A 125 17.57 3.50 -3.02
CA ALA A 125 16.61 2.78 -3.85
C ALA A 125 17.28 1.60 -4.53
N TYR A 126 16.50 0.58 -4.83
CA TYR A 126 16.96 -0.58 -5.60
C TYR A 126 17.53 -0.14 -6.96
N GLY A 127 18.69 -0.70 -7.30
CA GLY A 127 19.41 -0.35 -8.53
C GLY A 127 20.32 0.86 -8.42
N GLY A 128 20.35 1.54 -7.27
CA GLY A 128 21.25 2.68 -6.98
C GLY A 128 22.63 2.26 -6.45
N GLN A 129 23.15 3.01 -5.50
CA GLN A 129 24.42 2.72 -4.87
C GLN A 129 24.26 1.60 -3.83
N ARG A 130 25.13 0.59 -3.91
CA ARG A 130 25.25 -0.44 -2.88
C ARG A 130 26.19 0.04 -1.78
N ILE A 131 25.89 -0.36 -0.54
CA ILE A 131 26.70 -0.05 0.63
C ILE A 131 27.03 -1.34 1.39
N ASP A 132 28.07 -1.31 2.20
CA ASP A 132 28.53 -2.44 2.98
C ASP A 132 27.48 -2.84 4.02
N PRO A 133 26.89 -4.07 3.90
CA PRO A 133 25.88 -4.57 4.83
C PRO A 133 26.33 -4.63 6.28
N GLU A 134 27.61 -4.97 6.54
CA GLU A 134 28.12 -5.06 7.91
C GLU A 134 28.21 -3.68 8.56
N THR A 135 28.63 -2.66 7.81
CA THR A 135 28.62 -1.28 8.28
C THR A 135 27.20 -0.80 8.51
N TRP A 136 26.26 -1.13 7.60
CA TRP A 136 24.85 -0.75 7.70
C TRP A 136 24.15 -1.39 8.91
N LEU A 137 24.55 -2.62 9.29
CA LEU A 137 24.04 -3.37 10.44
C LEU A 137 24.82 -3.09 11.74
N SER A 138 25.84 -2.24 11.69
CA SER A 138 26.69 -1.98 12.86
C SER A 138 25.87 -1.45 14.04
N GLY A 139 26.00 -2.10 15.21
CA GLY A 139 25.25 -1.76 16.41
C GLY A 139 23.80 -2.29 16.46
N ALA A 140 23.32 -2.92 15.40
CA ALA A 140 22.00 -3.55 15.38
C ALA A 140 21.98 -4.83 16.26
N PRO A 141 20.87 -5.14 16.93
CA PRO A 141 20.72 -6.40 17.68
C PRO A 141 20.66 -7.60 16.75
N TYR A 142 20.95 -8.77 17.29
CA TYR A 142 20.73 -10.05 16.64
C TYR A 142 19.34 -10.58 16.98
N PRO A 143 18.70 -11.35 16.07
CA PRO A 143 17.52 -12.11 16.42
C PRO A 143 17.85 -13.15 17.52
N PRO A 144 16.85 -13.58 18.32
CA PRO A 144 17.06 -14.56 19.38
C PRO A 144 17.70 -15.86 18.87
N SER A 145 18.72 -16.36 19.55
CA SER A 145 19.34 -17.68 19.27
C SER A 145 18.43 -18.79 19.81
N GLY A 146 17.76 -19.49 18.91
CA GLY A 146 16.93 -20.66 19.21
C GLY A 146 15.91 -20.84 18.11
N GLY A 147 15.75 -22.07 17.61
CA GLY A 147 14.62 -22.46 16.73
C GLY A 147 13.28 -22.40 17.50
N GLY A 148 13.09 -21.34 18.23
CA GLY A 148 11.86 -20.93 18.87
C GLY A 148 11.29 -19.84 18.01
N GLN A 149 10.10 -20.07 17.52
CA GLN A 149 9.06 -19.10 17.28
C GLN A 149 9.49 -17.75 17.87
N ALA A 150 9.61 -16.71 17.00
CA ALA A 150 9.61 -15.33 17.51
C ALA A 150 8.71 -15.30 18.74
N PRO A 151 9.07 -14.57 19.84
CA PRO A 151 8.15 -14.48 20.94
C PRO A 151 6.82 -14.23 20.25
N ALA A 152 5.92 -15.19 20.42
CA ALA A 152 4.57 -14.96 20.03
C ALA A 152 4.28 -13.60 20.68
N SER A 153 4.41 -12.54 19.90
CA SER A 153 3.51 -11.43 20.16
C SER A 153 2.24 -12.21 20.37
N THR A 154 1.75 -12.22 21.62
CA THR A 154 0.41 -12.63 21.93
C THR A 154 -0.33 -12.34 20.65
N PRO A 155 -1.00 -13.30 20.00
CA PRO A 155 -1.78 -12.90 18.87
C PRO A 155 -2.74 -11.84 19.40
N THR A 156 -2.30 -10.60 19.35
CA THR A 156 -3.18 -9.58 18.91
C THR A 156 -3.57 -10.21 17.61
N THR A 157 -4.73 -10.77 17.54
CA THR A 157 -5.43 -11.27 16.38
C THR A 157 -5.26 -10.24 15.28
N GLY A 158 -4.09 -10.16 14.71
CA GLY A 158 -3.66 -9.48 13.52
C GLY A 158 -3.56 -10.55 12.43
N GLY A 159 -4.68 -11.18 12.13
CA GLY A 159 -4.98 -11.52 10.78
C GLY A 159 -4.82 -10.23 10.02
N SER A 160 -4.22 -10.24 8.83
CA SER A 160 -4.26 -9.11 7.91
C SER A 160 -5.64 -8.48 8.09
N MET A 161 -5.72 -7.31 8.75
CA MET A 161 -7.02 -6.69 9.03
C MET A 161 -7.45 -6.06 7.73
N THR A 162 -7.95 -6.90 6.82
CA THR A 162 -8.64 -6.38 5.66
C THR A 162 -9.94 -5.77 6.15
N ILE A 163 -10.07 -4.48 5.96
CA ILE A 163 -11.30 -3.75 6.20
C ILE A 163 -12.08 -3.62 4.89
N PHE A 164 -13.39 -3.66 5.01
CA PHE A 164 -14.29 -3.51 3.86
C PHE A 164 -14.92 -2.13 3.85
N GLY A 165 -15.16 -1.63 2.66
CA GLY A 165 -15.91 -0.41 2.42
C GLY A 165 -16.76 -0.52 1.18
N ILE A 166 -17.47 0.55 0.93
CA ILE A 166 -18.34 0.71 -0.23
C ILE A 166 -18.05 2.01 -0.93
N ASP A 167 -18.35 2.08 -2.21
CA ASP A 167 -18.50 3.36 -2.88
C ASP A 167 -19.95 3.58 -3.29
N VAL A 168 -20.43 4.80 -3.13
CA VAL A 168 -21.82 5.15 -3.26
C VAL A 168 -22.02 6.48 -3.98
N SER A 169 -23.19 6.59 -4.58
CA SER A 169 -23.65 7.78 -5.30
C SER A 169 -25.16 7.93 -5.11
N GLU A 170 -25.80 8.77 -5.90
CA GLU A 170 -27.25 8.88 -5.93
C GLU A 170 -27.96 7.57 -6.36
N HIS A 171 -27.23 6.60 -6.94
CA HIS A 171 -27.77 5.29 -7.26
C HIS A 171 -28.13 4.48 -6.00
N GLN A 172 -27.54 4.82 -4.86
CA GLN A 172 -27.82 4.27 -3.55
C GLN A 172 -28.65 5.25 -2.68
N ASP A 173 -29.46 6.10 -3.29
CA ASP A 173 -30.35 7.04 -2.57
C ASP A 173 -31.26 6.29 -1.58
N GLY A 174 -31.29 6.75 -0.34
CA GLY A 174 -32.03 6.14 0.75
C GLY A 174 -31.32 5.00 1.47
N MET A 175 -30.10 4.64 1.07
CA MET A 175 -29.26 3.68 1.79
C MET A 175 -28.79 4.25 3.13
N SER A 176 -28.88 3.43 4.20
CA SER A 176 -28.33 3.82 5.50
C SER A 176 -26.88 3.38 5.65
N LEU A 177 -25.97 4.34 5.75
CA LEU A 177 -24.55 4.05 6.00
C LEU A 177 -24.31 3.71 7.47
N VAL A 178 -25.17 4.13 8.39
CA VAL A 178 -25.19 3.62 9.76
C VAL A 178 -25.43 2.10 9.78
N GLN A 179 -26.36 1.60 8.95
CA GLN A 179 -26.60 0.17 8.84
C GLN A 179 -25.41 -0.51 8.12
N ALA A 180 -24.84 0.09 7.11
CA ALA A 180 -23.63 -0.42 6.45
C ALA A 180 -22.47 -0.62 7.44
N LYS A 181 -22.23 0.36 8.34
CA LYS A 181 -21.22 0.22 9.42
C LYS A 181 -21.52 -0.95 10.34
N ARG A 182 -22.78 -1.16 10.72
CA ARG A 182 -23.20 -2.31 11.54
C ARG A 182 -22.99 -3.65 10.82
N GLU A 183 -23.07 -3.66 9.49
CA GLU A 183 -22.81 -4.84 8.65
C GLU A 183 -21.31 -5.02 8.34
N GLY A 184 -20.44 -4.21 8.96
CA GLY A 184 -18.99 -4.40 8.92
C GLY A 184 -18.25 -3.52 7.90
N MET A 185 -18.90 -2.50 7.33
CA MET A 185 -18.22 -1.55 6.45
C MET A 185 -17.46 -0.52 7.28
N SER A 186 -16.17 -0.38 7.03
CA SER A 186 -15.27 0.54 7.74
C SER A 186 -15.12 1.88 7.04
N PHE A 187 -15.32 1.94 5.72
CA PHE A 187 -15.14 3.17 4.94
C PHE A 187 -16.18 3.32 3.83
N ALA A 188 -16.38 4.55 3.40
CA ALA A 188 -17.25 4.89 2.28
C ALA A 188 -16.59 5.95 1.39
N PHE A 189 -16.53 5.70 0.09
CA PHE A 189 -16.16 6.69 -0.91
C PHE A 189 -17.43 7.20 -1.60
N ILE A 190 -17.60 8.51 -1.67
CA ILE A 190 -18.89 9.13 -2.01
C ILE A 190 -18.71 10.04 -3.21
N ARG A 191 -19.52 9.80 -4.26
CA ARG A 191 -19.44 10.61 -5.48
C ARG A 191 -19.85 12.05 -5.23
N THR A 192 -19.00 12.97 -5.69
CA THR A 192 -19.37 14.38 -5.75
C THR A 192 -20.07 14.72 -7.06
N THR A 193 -19.46 14.30 -8.17
CA THR A 193 -19.91 14.69 -9.51
C THR A 193 -19.55 13.62 -10.55
N ASP A 194 -20.29 13.61 -11.65
CA ASP A 194 -19.92 13.01 -12.92
C ASP A 194 -19.72 14.15 -13.93
N GLY A 195 -18.47 14.48 -14.23
CA GLY A 195 -18.16 15.71 -14.94
C GLY A 195 -18.68 16.94 -14.17
N THR A 196 -19.63 17.64 -14.74
CA THR A 196 -20.33 18.77 -14.08
C THR A 196 -21.70 18.41 -13.54
N TYR A 197 -22.14 17.16 -13.68
CA TYR A 197 -23.37 16.67 -13.07
C TYR A 197 -23.18 16.51 -11.56
N LEU A 198 -24.04 17.17 -10.77
CA LEU A 198 -23.93 17.21 -9.30
C LEU A 198 -24.62 16.01 -8.67
N ASP A 199 -23.91 15.23 -7.87
CA ASP A 199 -24.54 14.14 -7.11
C ASP A 199 -25.31 14.71 -5.92
N ARG A 200 -26.63 14.51 -5.94
CA ARG A 200 -27.55 15.06 -4.93
C ARG A 200 -27.44 14.37 -3.58
N CYS A 201 -26.86 13.16 -3.54
CA CYS A 201 -26.76 12.35 -2.32
C CYS A 201 -25.41 12.51 -1.59
N TYR A 202 -24.43 13.23 -2.18
CA TYR A 202 -23.11 13.40 -1.56
C TYR A 202 -23.21 13.79 -0.09
N ARG A 203 -23.94 14.87 0.20
CA ARG A 203 -23.99 15.42 1.56
C ARG A 203 -24.69 14.47 2.54
N SER A 204 -25.83 13.89 2.16
CA SER A 204 -26.56 12.96 3.02
C SER A 204 -25.78 11.69 3.30
N HIS A 205 -25.10 11.12 2.29
CA HIS A 205 -24.25 9.96 2.48
C HIS A 205 -23.02 10.28 3.36
N LEU A 206 -22.40 11.46 3.16
CA LEU A 206 -21.26 11.87 3.97
C LEU A 206 -21.66 12.04 5.45
N ASP A 207 -22.75 12.76 5.73
CA ASP A 207 -23.21 12.99 7.09
C ASP A 207 -23.60 11.67 7.79
N ASP A 208 -24.22 10.71 7.08
CA ASP A 208 -24.59 9.41 7.62
C ASP A 208 -23.35 8.54 7.87
N ALA A 209 -22.39 8.50 6.93
CA ALA A 209 -21.14 7.73 7.07
C ALA A 209 -20.28 8.25 8.24
N GLU A 210 -20.09 9.56 8.33
CA GLU A 210 -19.28 10.17 9.39
C GLU A 210 -19.96 10.06 10.76
N GLY A 211 -21.28 10.25 10.80
CA GLY A 211 -22.08 10.00 11.98
C GLY A 211 -21.99 8.56 12.48
N ALA A 212 -21.73 7.60 11.60
CA ALA A 212 -21.47 6.19 11.93
C ALA A 212 -19.99 5.91 12.24
N GLY A 213 -19.08 6.88 12.15
CA GLY A 213 -17.65 6.70 12.40
C GLY A 213 -16.90 5.96 11.28
N MET A 214 -17.38 6.01 10.04
CA MET A 214 -16.68 5.45 8.89
C MET A 214 -15.55 6.37 8.43
N VAL A 215 -14.51 5.80 7.81
CA VAL A 215 -13.51 6.57 7.06
C VAL A 215 -14.15 7.04 5.76
N THR A 216 -14.04 8.32 5.42
CA THR A 216 -14.66 8.87 4.22
C THR A 216 -13.65 9.53 3.29
N ALA A 217 -13.90 9.41 1.99
CA ALA A 217 -13.28 10.19 0.93
C ALA A 217 -14.35 10.50 -0.13
N ALA A 218 -14.08 11.50 -0.92
CA ALA A 218 -14.90 11.81 -2.10
C ALA A 218 -14.38 11.06 -3.33
N TYR A 219 -15.20 10.93 -4.37
CA TYR A 219 -14.70 10.65 -5.70
C TYR A 219 -15.39 11.53 -6.76
N HIS A 220 -14.66 11.81 -7.83
CA HIS A 220 -15.09 12.59 -8.97
C HIS A 220 -14.91 11.76 -10.24
N PHE A 221 -16.00 11.47 -10.94
CA PHE A 221 -15.96 10.82 -12.25
C PHE A 221 -15.45 11.84 -13.28
N CYS A 222 -14.22 11.60 -13.78
CA CYS A 222 -13.55 12.50 -14.69
C CYS A 222 -14.09 12.35 -16.12
N ARG A 223 -14.62 13.43 -16.69
CA ARG A 223 -15.00 13.50 -18.09
C ARG A 223 -13.94 14.20 -18.93
N ARG A 224 -13.83 13.81 -20.20
CA ARG A 224 -12.91 14.48 -21.11
C ARG A 224 -13.38 15.90 -21.46
N PRO A 225 -12.45 16.86 -21.62
CA PRO A 225 -12.83 18.23 -22.02
C PRO A 225 -13.55 18.31 -23.37
N ASP A 226 -13.29 17.37 -24.30
CA ASP A 226 -13.98 17.33 -25.58
C ASP A 226 -15.46 16.87 -25.51
N GLU A 227 -15.90 16.41 -24.32
CA GLU A 227 -17.30 16.16 -24.01
C GLU A 227 -18.06 17.46 -23.61
N GLY A 228 -17.40 18.62 -23.64
CA GLY A 228 -18.01 19.92 -23.52
C GLY A 228 -17.78 20.66 -22.21
N THR A 229 -17.01 20.09 -21.27
CA THR A 229 -16.71 20.71 -19.97
C THR A 229 -15.21 20.65 -19.65
N SER A 230 -14.60 21.79 -19.35
CA SER A 230 -13.18 21.86 -19.00
C SER A 230 -12.92 21.24 -17.62
N VAL A 231 -11.66 20.83 -17.37
CA VAL A 231 -11.18 20.34 -16.05
C VAL A 231 -11.54 21.33 -14.94
N ALA A 232 -11.32 22.63 -15.16
CA ALA A 232 -11.62 23.67 -14.17
C ALA A 232 -13.13 23.76 -13.82
N GLN A 233 -14.02 23.57 -14.82
CA GLN A 233 -15.47 23.55 -14.59
C GLN A 233 -15.92 22.31 -13.82
N GLN A 234 -15.34 21.14 -14.12
CA GLN A 234 -15.63 19.89 -13.43
C GLN A 234 -15.17 19.95 -11.98
N VAL A 235 -13.96 20.41 -11.73
CA VAL A 235 -13.43 20.62 -10.36
C VAL A 235 -14.28 21.64 -9.60
N GLU A 236 -14.68 22.77 -10.22
CA GLU A 236 -15.57 23.74 -9.60
C GLU A 236 -16.91 23.11 -9.18
N ALA A 237 -17.50 22.28 -10.05
CA ALA A 237 -18.74 21.58 -9.76
C ALA A 237 -18.57 20.61 -8.56
N SER A 238 -17.49 19.84 -8.52
CA SER A 238 -17.18 18.95 -7.41
C SER A 238 -17.01 19.71 -6.08
N LEU A 239 -16.28 20.83 -6.11
CA LEU A 239 -16.10 21.69 -4.94
C LEU A 239 -17.41 22.33 -4.47
N ALA A 240 -18.29 22.69 -5.39
CA ALA A 240 -19.61 23.24 -5.06
C ALA A 240 -20.48 22.20 -4.32
N VAL A 241 -20.41 20.92 -4.71
CA VAL A 241 -21.09 19.83 -4.01
C VAL A 241 -20.50 19.59 -2.62
N MET A 242 -19.17 19.58 -2.50
CA MET A 242 -18.49 19.40 -1.22
C MET A 242 -18.81 20.54 -0.23
N GLY A 243 -18.91 21.77 -0.71
CA GLY A 243 -19.10 22.94 0.13
C GLY A 243 -18.01 23.06 1.19
N ASP A 244 -18.41 23.18 2.46
CA ASP A 244 -17.48 23.25 3.61
C ASP A 244 -16.98 21.86 4.05
N ALA A 245 -17.64 20.78 3.60
CA ALA A 245 -17.32 19.41 3.96
C ALA A 245 -16.36 18.78 2.94
N ARG A 246 -15.20 19.43 2.71
CA ARG A 246 -14.18 18.93 1.78
C ARG A 246 -13.52 17.68 2.32
N ARG A 247 -13.31 16.71 1.44
CA ARG A 247 -12.62 15.46 1.72
C ARG A 247 -11.57 15.22 0.65
N PRO A 248 -10.53 14.42 0.93
CA PRO A 248 -9.64 13.93 -0.12
C PRO A 248 -10.47 13.31 -1.25
N VAL A 249 -10.07 13.54 -2.49
CA VAL A 249 -10.84 13.10 -3.66
C VAL A 249 -10.08 12.05 -4.47
N TRP A 250 -10.74 10.95 -4.80
CA TRP A 250 -10.30 10.01 -5.81
C TRP A 250 -10.69 10.48 -7.20
N LEU A 251 -9.75 10.42 -8.14
CA LEU A 251 -10.02 10.67 -9.55
C LEU A 251 -10.49 9.36 -10.19
N ASP A 252 -11.74 9.28 -10.54
CA ASP A 252 -12.35 8.16 -11.22
C ASP A 252 -12.12 8.30 -12.74
N VAL A 253 -11.24 7.45 -13.29
CA VAL A 253 -10.73 7.52 -14.66
C VAL A 253 -11.17 6.29 -15.42
N GLU A 254 -12.38 6.36 -15.99
CA GLU A 254 -12.97 5.27 -16.78
C GLU A 254 -13.95 5.77 -17.87
N THR A 255 -13.93 7.06 -18.19
CA THR A 255 -14.85 7.64 -19.18
C THR A 255 -14.70 6.98 -20.56
N PRO A 256 -15.79 6.60 -21.24
CA PRO A 256 -15.71 5.98 -22.56
C PRO A 256 -14.95 6.82 -23.57
N GLY A 257 -14.15 6.15 -24.42
CA GLY A 257 -13.36 6.80 -25.46
C GLY A 257 -11.93 7.16 -25.06
N GLY A 258 -11.53 6.75 -23.86
CA GLY A 258 -10.14 6.82 -23.39
C GLY A 258 -9.79 8.11 -22.65
N PHE A 259 -8.61 8.12 -22.06
CA PHE A 259 -8.07 9.20 -21.26
C PHE A 259 -6.55 9.31 -21.49
N SER A 260 -5.85 10.22 -20.80
CA SER A 260 -4.38 10.27 -20.83
C SER A 260 -3.81 10.59 -19.47
N GLY A 261 -2.58 10.16 -19.19
CA GLY A 261 -1.87 10.53 -17.97
C GLY A 261 -1.74 12.04 -17.77
N ASP A 262 -1.52 12.79 -18.86
CA ASP A 262 -1.48 14.26 -18.81
C ASP A 262 -2.81 14.88 -18.36
N LEU A 263 -3.92 14.28 -18.74
CA LEU A 263 -5.24 14.77 -18.33
C LEU A 263 -5.51 14.42 -16.85
N VAL A 264 -5.10 13.23 -16.39
CA VAL A 264 -5.13 12.89 -14.96
C VAL A 264 -4.32 13.89 -14.15
N ALA A 265 -3.10 14.23 -14.60
CA ALA A 265 -2.25 15.23 -13.96
C ALA A 265 -2.91 16.63 -13.90
N GLN A 266 -3.64 17.01 -14.93
CA GLN A 266 -4.38 18.29 -14.95
C GLN A 266 -5.52 18.30 -13.91
N PHE A 267 -6.29 17.22 -13.77
CA PHE A 267 -7.32 17.13 -12.73
C PHE A 267 -6.69 17.18 -11.33
N LYS A 268 -5.64 16.40 -11.09
CA LYS A 268 -4.91 16.42 -9.83
C LYS A 268 -4.43 17.82 -9.48
N ALA A 269 -3.72 18.46 -10.39
CA ALA A 269 -3.19 19.81 -10.18
C ALA A 269 -4.29 20.84 -9.91
N GLU A 270 -5.43 20.74 -10.58
CA GLU A 270 -6.54 21.70 -10.39
C GLU A 270 -7.24 21.52 -9.04
N PHE A 271 -7.48 20.26 -8.57
CA PHE A 271 -8.01 20.00 -7.23
C PHE A 271 -7.05 20.50 -6.15
N GLU A 272 -5.76 20.18 -6.25
CA GLU A 272 -4.75 20.60 -5.28
C GLU A 272 -4.56 22.12 -5.26
N ARG A 273 -4.57 22.78 -6.42
CA ARG A 273 -4.56 24.24 -6.52
C ARG A 273 -5.75 24.89 -5.81
N ARG A 274 -6.89 24.19 -5.75
CA ARG A 274 -8.10 24.63 -5.05
C ARG A 274 -8.15 24.19 -3.58
N GLY A 275 -7.06 23.59 -3.06
CA GLY A 275 -6.93 23.19 -1.65
C GLY A 275 -7.67 21.91 -1.29
N VAL A 276 -7.88 21.00 -2.26
CA VAL A 276 -8.40 19.66 -2.03
C VAL A 276 -7.32 18.65 -2.42
N HIS A 277 -6.92 17.80 -1.47
CA HIS A 277 -5.97 16.74 -1.70
C HIS A 277 -6.55 15.67 -2.61
N VAL A 278 -5.77 15.22 -3.59
CA VAL A 278 -6.12 14.07 -4.42
C VAL A 278 -5.59 12.80 -3.75
N ALA A 279 -6.51 11.98 -3.26
CA ALA A 279 -6.21 10.72 -2.57
C ALA A 279 -5.52 9.69 -3.48
N GLY A 280 -5.79 9.74 -4.77
CA GLY A 280 -5.24 8.84 -5.77
C GLY A 280 -6.17 8.71 -6.97
N VAL A 281 -6.00 7.62 -7.71
CA VAL A 281 -6.75 7.33 -8.94
C VAL A 281 -7.53 6.04 -8.80
N TYR A 282 -8.76 6.01 -9.32
CA TYR A 282 -9.54 4.80 -9.56
C TYR A 282 -9.57 4.49 -11.06
N SER A 283 -9.41 3.22 -11.40
CA SER A 283 -9.65 2.67 -12.73
C SER A 283 -9.72 1.14 -12.70
N TYR A 284 -9.76 0.52 -13.87
CA TYR A 284 -9.68 -0.95 -14.02
C TYR A 284 -8.69 -1.36 -15.11
N VAL A 285 -8.19 -2.61 -15.00
CA VAL A 285 -7.09 -3.12 -15.84
C VAL A 285 -7.32 -2.88 -17.33
N PRO A 286 -8.44 -3.33 -17.97
CA PRO A 286 -8.62 -3.12 -19.41
C PRO A 286 -8.69 -1.65 -19.85
N TYR A 287 -9.09 -0.76 -18.95
CA TYR A 287 -9.13 0.67 -19.25
C TYR A 287 -7.74 1.29 -19.19
N TRP A 288 -7.04 1.10 -18.08
CA TRP A 288 -5.73 1.71 -17.86
C TRP A 288 -4.67 1.22 -18.87
N GLU A 289 -4.64 -0.08 -19.13
CA GLU A 289 -3.73 -0.67 -20.11
C GLU A 289 -4.13 -0.41 -21.56
N GLY A 290 -5.44 -0.32 -21.85
CA GLY A 290 -5.95 -0.33 -23.23
C GLY A 290 -6.56 0.97 -23.73
N GLN A 291 -6.97 1.90 -22.87
CA GLN A 291 -7.67 3.12 -23.27
C GLN A 291 -6.99 4.43 -22.83
N MET A 292 -5.83 4.33 -22.16
CA MET A 292 -5.03 5.50 -21.77
C MET A 292 -4.02 5.94 -22.84
N GLY A 293 -4.06 5.34 -24.01
CA GLY A 293 -3.06 5.49 -25.07
C GLY A 293 -1.86 4.57 -24.82
N LEU A 294 -0.76 5.09 -24.35
CA LEU A 294 0.29 4.27 -23.69
C LEU A 294 -0.06 4.19 -22.21
N GLU A 295 0.11 3.02 -21.62
CA GLU A 295 -0.12 2.84 -20.18
C GLU A 295 0.72 3.84 -19.38
N PRO A 296 0.11 4.81 -18.70
CA PRO A 296 0.88 5.80 -17.95
C PRO A 296 1.34 5.22 -16.61
N ASP A 297 2.53 5.65 -16.16
CA ASP A 297 2.94 5.43 -14.78
C ASP A 297 1.94 6.09 -13.81
N SER A 298 1.43 5.32 -12.87
CA SER A 298 0.40 5.78 -11.93
C SER A 298 0.96 6.44 -10.65
N HIS A 299 2.24 6.21 -10.33
CA HIS A 299 2.86 6.77 -9.12
C HIS A 299 2.71 8.30 -8.95
N PRO A 300 2.81 9.13 -10.03
CA PRO A 300 2.63 10.58 -9.89
C PRO A 300 1.23 10.99 -9.41
N PHE A 301 0.25 10.10 -9.54
CA PHE A 301 -1.15 10.40 -9.20
C PHE A 301 -1.52 9.98 -7.77
N GLY A 302 -0.65 9.25 -7.08
CA GLY A 302 -0.87 8.73 -5.72
C GLY A 302 -1.29 7.25 -5.71
N PRO A 303 -1.86 6.76 -4.60
CA PRO A 303 -2.36 5.39 -4.48
C PRO A 303 -3.33 5.01 -5.58
N PHE A 304 -3.42 3.70 -5.89
CA PHE A 304 -4.30 3.21 -6.93
C PHE A 304 -5.45 2.37 -6.35
N TRP A 305 -6.66 2.79 -6.59
CA TRP A 305 -7.89 2.06 -6.31
C TRP A 305 -8.34 1.36 -7.59
N VAL A 306 -8.27 0.03 -7.60
CA VAL A 306 -8.46 -0.78 -8.82
C VAL A 306 -9.73 -1.59 -8.75
N ALA A 307 -10.55 -1.52 -9.79
CA ALA A 307 -11.67 -2.43 -9.95
C ALA A 307 -11.27 -3.70 -10.71
N GLY A 308 -11.79 -4.82 -10.23
CA GLY A 308 -11.65 -6.10 -10.89
C GLY A 308 -12.60 -7.12 -10.26
N TYR A 309 -13.55 -7.62 -11.03
CA TYR A 309 -14.67 -8.45 -10.58
C TYR A 309 -14.48 -9.91 -11.02
N PRO A 310 -13.80 -10.75 -10.21
CA PRO A 310 -13.55 -12.15 -10.56
C PRO A 310 -14.81 -13.02 -10.58
N THR A 311 -15.91 -12.54 -9.99
CA THR A 311 -17.17 -13.28 -9.92
C THR A 311 -18.37 -12.36 -10.20
N THR A 312 -19.44 -12.96 -10.71
CA THR A 312 -20.74 -12.30 -10.86
C THR A 312 -21.73 -12.67 -9.74
N GLN A 313 -21.28 -13.41 -8.72
CA GLN A 313 -22.11 -13.76 -7.57
C GLN A 313 -22.27 -12.56 -6.65
N GLY A 314 -23.50 -12.33 -6.19
CA GLY A 314 -23.82 -11.33 -5.17
C GLY A 314 -23.79 -11.93 -3.75
N GLY A 315 -23.87 -11.06 -2.75
CA GLY A 315 -23.94 -11.46 -1.34
C GLY A 315 -23.24 -10.48 -0.41
N ALA A 316 -22.97 -10.93 0.81
CA ALA A 316 -22.23 -10.11 1.78
C ALA A 316 -20.77 -9.90 1.32
N PRO A 317 -20.21 -8.69 1.46
CA PRO A 317 -18.86 -8.35 1.00
C PRO A 317 -17.78 -9.34 1.44
N ALA A 318 -17.68 -9.66 2.72
CA ALA A 318 -16.68 -10.59 3.26
C ALA A 318 -16.79 -12.01 2.65
N SER A 319 -18.00 -12.46 2.35
CA SER A 319 -18.23 -13.77 1.73
C SER A 319 -17.76 -13.78 0.27
N ILE A 320 -18.07 -12.72 -0.49
CA ILE A 320 -17.62 -12.57 -1.88
C ILE A 320 -16.08 -12.48 -1.90
N TYR A 321 -15.50 -11.62 -1.06
CA TYR A 321 -14.05 -11.42 -0.98
C TYR A 321 -13.31 -12.74 -0.70
N THR A 322 -13.77 -13.51 0.28
CA THR A 322 -13.21 -14.83 0.60
C THR A 322 -13.32 -15.79 -0.59
N ALA A 323 -14.48 -15.82 -1.25
CA ALA A 323 -14.72 -16.72 -2.39
C ALA A 323 -13.84 -16.42 -3.61
N VAL A 324 -13.38 -15.18 -3.78
CA VAL A 324 -12.49 -14.77 -4.90
C VAL A 324 -11.00 -14.80 -4.54
N GLY A 325 -10.64 -15.36 -3.38
CA GLY A 325 -9.26 -15.58 -2.97
C GLY A 325 -8.78 -14.67 -1.83
N GLY A 326 -9.57 -13.70 -1.40
CA GLY A 326 -9.26 -12.83 -0.26
C GLY A 326 -7.94 -12.09 -0.42
N ASP A 327 -7.17 -12.00 0.66
CA ASP A 327 -5.85 -11.32 0.67
C ASP A 327 -4.81 -12.00 -0.23
N GLY A 328 -5.03 -13.27 -0.60
CA GLY A 328 -4.20 -14.03 -1.54
C GLY A 328 -4.64 -13.94 -3.00
N ALA A 329 -5.66 -13.16 -3.33
CA ALA A 329 -6.14 -13.02 -4.71
C ALA A 329 -5.07 -12.40 -5.62
N GLY A 330 -4.92 -12.96 -6.82
CA GLY A 330 -3.96 -12.45 -7.81
C GLY A 330 -4.19 -10.99 -8.22
N GLN A 331 -5.40 -10.48 -8.01
CA GLN A 331 -5.74 -9.08 -8.30
C GLN A 331 -4.90 -8.08 -7.50
N TRP A 332 -4.51 -8.43 -6.28
CA TRP A 332 -3.63 -7.60 -5.45
C TRP A 332 -2.19 -7.47 -5.97
N ALA A 333 -1.78 -8.42 -6.81
CA ALA A 333 -0.44 -8.45 -7.39
C ALA A 333 -0.38 -7.92 -8.83
N HIS A 334 -1.52 -7.58 -9.43
CA HIS A 334 -1.55 -7.06 -10.80
C HIS A 334 -1.21 -5.56 -10.80
N PRO A 335 -0.01 -5.17 -11.28
CA PRO A 335 0.35 -3.76 -11.28
C PRO A 335 -0.40 -3.03 -12.40
N LEU A 336 -0.93 -1.85 -12.07
CA LEU A 336 -1.46 -0.89 -13.05
C LEU A 336 -0.60 0.37 -13.02
N GLY A 337 -0.07 0.77 -14.17
CA GLY A 337 0.84 1.89 -14.23
C GLY A 337 2.04 1.72 -13.29
N ASN A 338 2.63 0.52 -13.25
CA ASN A 338 3.78 0.12 -12.42
C ASN A 338 3.53 0.07 -10.90
N GLN A 339 2.29 0.15 -10.45
CA GLN A 339 1.95 0.17 -9.03
C GLN A 339 0.88 -0.87 -8.70
N ALA A 340 1.08 -1.64 -7.62
CA ALA A 340 0.09 -2.59 -7.13
C ALA A 340 -1.15 -1.86 -6.56
N PRO A 341 -2.34 -2.48 -6.61
CA PRO A 341 -3.53 -1.90 -6.00
C PRO A 341 -3.35 -1.60 -4.52
N SER A 342 -3.64 -0.37 -4.11
CA SER A 342 -3.76 0.00 -2.69
C SER A 342 -5.13 -0.36 -2.14
N ILE A 343 -6.17 -0.24 -2.97
CA ILE A 343 -7.55 -0.61 -2.67
C ILE A 343 -8.08 -1.41 -3.85
N TRP A 344 -8.80 -2.49 -3.56
CA TRP A 344 -9.42 -3.33 -4.57
C TRP A 344 -10.94 -3.29 -4.47
N GLN A 345 -11.60 -2.76 -5.51
CA GLN A 345 -13.04 -2.92 -5.70
C GLN A 345 -13.29 -4.28 -6.32
N PHE A 346 -13.73 -5.23 -5.53
CA PHE A 346 -13.75 -6.65 -5.91
C PHE A 346 -15.11 -7.14 -6.42
N THR A 347 -16.14 -6.34 -6.33
CA THR A 347 -17.49 -6.66 -6.83
C THR A 347 -18.37 -5.40 -6.95
N ASP A 348 -19.27 -5.42 -7.93
CA ASP A 348 -20.39 -4.50 -8.12
C ASP A 348 -21.74 -5.09 -7.61
N ARG A 349 -21.70 -6.23 -6.90
CA ARG A 349 -22.87 -7.03 -6.55
C ARG A 349 -22.96 -7.35 -5.07
N ALA A 350 -22.29 -6.61 -4.23
CA ALA A 350 -22.44 -6.77 -2.80
C ALA A 350 -23.82 -6.31 -2.35
N THR A 351 -24.36 -6.98 -1.33
CA THR A 351 -25.59 -6.55 -0.66
C THR A 351 -25.21 -5.99 0.71
N VAL A 352 -25.42 -4.68 0.89
CA VAL A 352 -25.16 -3.96 2.14
C VAL A 352 -26.34 -3.05 2.43
N ALA A 353 -26.82 -3.03 3.65
CA ALA A 353 -28.00 -2.24 4.09
C ALA A 353 -29.19 -2.38 3.12
N SER A 354 -29.41 -3.59 2.61
CA SER A 354 -30.46 -3.96 1.64
C SER A 354 -30.33 -3.32 0.26
N HIS A 355 -29.17 -2.74 -0.07
CA HIS A 355 -28.87 -2.19 -1.41
C HIS A 355 -27.78 -3.02 -2.10
N GLN A 356 -27.83 -3.05 -3.42
CA GLN A 356 -26.70 -3.53 -4.22
C GLN A 356 -25.67 -2.39 -4.34
N VAL A 357 -24.42 -2.70 -4.02
CA VAL A 357 -23.33 -1.70 -3.98
C VAL A 357 -22.03 -2.30 -4.50
N ASP A 358 -21.15 -1.43 -4.90
CA ASP A 358 -19.75 -1.73 -5.12
C ASP A 358 -19.05 -1.92 -3.78
N ALA A 359 -18.30 -3.02 -3.63
CA ALA A 359 -17.61 -3.32 -2.40
C ALA A 359 -16.10 -3.35 -2.60
N ASN A 360 -15.42 -2.76 -1.64
CA ASN A 360 -14.00 -2.48 -1.64
C ASN A 360 -13.30 -3.17 -0.47
N ALA A 361 -12.06 -3.59 -0.68
CA ALA A 361 -11.18 -4.13 0.33
C ALA A 361 -9.93 -3.25 0.46
N PHE A 362 -9.49 -3.01 1.68
CA PHE A 362 -8.21 -2.39 2.01
C PHE A 362 -7.47 -3.29 3.00
N ARG A 363 -6.24 -3.70 2.65
CA ARG A 363 -5.38 -4.54 3.51
C ARG A 363 -4.66 -3.65 4.52
N GLY A 364 -5.32 -3.32 5.62
CA GLY A 364 -4.82 -2.46 6.68
C GLY A 364 -5.91 -2.04 7.67
N SER A 365 -5.55 -1.21 8.64
CA SER A 365 -6.48 -0.64 9.60
C SER A 365 -7.19 0.61 9.04
N GLU A 366 -8.24 1.06 9.74
CA GLU A 366 -8.89 2.35 9.43
C GLU A 366 -7.89 3.52 9.52
N ASP A 367 -6.94 3.50 10.46
CA ASP A 367 -5.92 4.55 10.60
C ASP A 367 -4.92 4.52 9.45
N ALA A 368 -4.52 3.32 8.99
CA ALA A 368 -3.68 3.17 7.81
C ALA A 368 -4.39 3.69 6.54
N LEU A 369 -5.71 3.42 6.41
CA LEU A 369 -6.49 3.97 5.31
C LEU A 369 -6.59 5.51 5.39
N ARG A 370 -6.81 6.08 6.58
CA ARG A 370 -6.81 7.54 6.78
C ARG A 370 -5.48 8.16 6.36
N THR A 371 -4.38 7.52 6.73
CA THR A 371 -3.02 7.96 6.33
C THR A 371 -2.85 7.90 4.82
N LEU A 372 -3.27 6.79 4.19
CA LEU A 372 -3.18 6.61 2.73
C LEU A 372 -3.93 7.72 1.97
N ILE A 373 -5.20 7.96 2.32
CA ILE A 373 -6.05 8.92 1.59
C ILE A 373 -5.68 10.38 1.83
N ASN A 374 -4.88 10.67 2.87
CA ASN A 374 -4.35 11.99 3.18
C ASN A 374 -2.90 12.20 2.73
N GLY A 375 -2.36 11.34 1.86
CA GLY A 375 -1.03 11.50 1.29
C GLY A 375 0.13 11.14 2.23
N GLY A 376 -0.10 10.27 3.22
CA GLY A 376 0.92 9.81 4.17
C GLY A 376 1.21 10.81 5.30
N GLU A 377 0.61 11.97 5.30
CA GLU A 377 0.58 12.83 6.47
C GLU A 377 -0.41 12.24 7.47
N ALA A 378 0.10 11.72 8.60
CA ALA A 378 -0.76 11.44 9.74
C ALA A 378 -1.53 12.73 10.04
N ALA A 379 -2.86 12.67 10.07
CA ALA A 379 -3.64 13.77 10.60
C ALA A 379 -3.13 14.00 12.03
N ASN A 380 -2.28 15.01 12.21
CA ASN A 380 -2.01 15.57 13.52
C ASN A 380 -3.31 16.20 14.00
N SER A 381 -4.21 15.37 14.49
CA SER A 381 -5.29 15.78 15.40
C SER A 381 -4.78 15.79 16.84
N GLU A 382 -3.60 16.32 17.06
CA GLU A 382 -3.34 17.12 18.24
C GLU A 382 -3.64 18.54 17.79
N GLU A 383 -4.82 19.04 18.14
CA GLU A 383 -5.01 20.47 18.29
C GLU A 383 -3.85 20.94 19.16
N GLU A 384 -2.85 21.55 18.53
CA GLU A 384 -1.89 22.38 19.24
C GLU A 384 -2.73 23.48 19.86
N ILE A 385 -3.13 23.27 21.13
CA ILE A 385 -3.73 24.32 21.95
C ILE A 385 -2.70 25.44 21.91
N THR A 386 -2.99 26.46 21.14
CA THR A 386 -2.09 27.61 21.02
C THR A 386 -1.85 28.16 22.43
N VAL A 387 -0.65 28.67 22.69
CA VAL A 387 -0.30 29.27 24.01
C VAL A 387 -1.39 30.25 24.45
N ALA A 388 -2.05 30.95 23.52
CA ALA A 388 -3.15 31.86 23.78
C ALA A 388 -4.44 31.17 24.26
N GLU A 389 -4.70 29.93 23.85
CA GLU A 389 -5.84 29.13 24.32
C GLU A 389 -5.54 28.47 25.65
N ALA A 390 -4.31 28.00 25.87
CA ALA A 390 -3.84 27.52 27.18
C ALA A 390 -3.93 28.62 28.23
N ASP A 391 -3.52 29.86 27.94
CA ASP A 391 -3.64 31.02 28.84
C ASP A 391 -5.10 31.41 29.11
N ARG A 392 -6.03 31.21 28.16
CA ARG A 392 -7.46 31.42 28.39
C ARG A 392 -8.06 30.39 29.33
N ILE A 393 -7.67 29.12 29.20
CA ILE A 393 -8.15 28.03 30.06
C ILE A 393 -7.61 28.21 31.49
N ILE A 394 -6.34 28.57 31.63
CA ILE A 394 -5.72 28.80 32.94
C ILE A 394 -6.41 29.99 33.67
N LYS A 395 -6.71 31.05 32.95
CA LYS A 395 -7.38 32.24 33.51
C LYS A 395 -8.84 31.97 33.90
N HIS A 396 -9.50 30.95 33.34
CA HIS A 396 -10.88 30.58 33.72
C HIS A 396 -10.95 29.61 34.90
N ILE A 397 -9.80 29.08 35.35
CA ILE A 397 -9.67 28.19 36.49
C ILE A 397 -9.25 29.00 37.76
N GLU A 398 -8.69 30.21 37.54
CA GLU A 398 -8.22 31.09 38.66
C GLU A 398 -9.25 32.15 39.11
N ASP A 399 -10.36 32.32 38.36
CA ASP A 399 -11.54 33.14 38.73
C ASP A 399 -12.68 32.23 39.24
#